data_b6966b224340a7785e1f215ec7d82136
#
_entry.id   b6966b224340a7785e1f215ec7d82136
#
_cell.length_a   1.000
_cell.length_b   1.000
_cell.length_c   1.000
_cell.angle_alpha   90.00
_cell.angle_beta   90.00
_cell.angle_gamma   90.00
#
_symmetry.space_group_name_H-M   'P 1'
#
loop_
_entity.id
_entity.type
_entity.pdbx_description
1 polymer ?
#
loop_
_entity_poly.entity_id
_entity_poly.type
_entity_poly.pdbx_seq_one_letter_code
_entity_poly.pdbx_strand_id
1 'polypeptide(L)'
;MNGLYALVYNNYIQSGGVGISKGISLQENGSGSKVLFNSVNITGTDVVNGQALEVLGGTNYTIKNNIFANNGGGYASYFASDLSSFAMDYNDYFSTKRKIAFYNNINYDTLSAFSAVTGKDANSKSVNPYYTSVTNLIPNHTLLNRTGIAVTGTTTDIDGATRGVNPDMGAKEFSPCVNDAGVNEFWGLSNPLPVGSQPIKVILQNQGTNTLTSATIQWEVNGVAQVPFSWTGSL
;
A
#
# COMPACT_ATOMS: atom_id res chain seq x y z
N MET A 1 14.42 -32.71 7.65
CA MET A 1 13.00 -32.60 7.30
C MET A 1 12.87 -31.46 6.32
N ASN A 2 12.35 -31.70 5.11
CA ASN A 2 12.05 -30.61 4.19
C ASN A 2 10.86 -29.85 4.79
N GLY A 3 11.09 -28.63 5.26
CA GLY A 3 10.03 -27.78 5.78
C GLY A 3 9.00 -27.51 4.67
N LEU A 4 7.72 -27.51 5.04
CA LEU A 4 6.64 -27.09 4.16
C LEU A 4 6.88 -25.60 3.82
N TYR A 5 6.93 -25.28 2.53
CA TYR A 5 6.97 -23.91 2.04
C TYR A 5 5.64 -23.58 1.36
N ALA A 6 5.20 -22.34 1.49
CA ALA A 6 4.03 -21.81 0.81
C ALA A 6 4.48 -20.92 -0.35
N LEU A 7 3.70 -20.96 -1.44
CA LEU A 7 3.79 -20.00 -2.53
C LEU A 7 2.47 -19.22 -2.59
N VAL A 8 2.51 -17.95 -2.18
CA VAL A 8 1.36 -17.03 -2.19
C VAL A 8 1.66 -15.98 -3.25
N TYR A 9 0.99 -16.05 -4.39
CA TYR A 9 1.25 -15.10 -5.48
C TYR A 9 0.00 -14.78 -6.30
N ASN A 10 0.01 -13.60 -6.89
CA ASN A 10 -1.07 -13.12 -7.76
C ASN A 10 -2.46 -13.16 -7.08
N ASN A 11 -2.56 -12.66 -5.85
CA ASN A 11 -3.83 -12.60 -5.16
C ASN A 11 -4.29 -11.17 -4.95
N TYR A 12 -5.60 -10.94 -5.07
CA TYR A 12 -6.30 -9.82 -4.46
C TYR A 12 -6.80 -10.27 -3.08
N ILE A 13 -6.35 -9.60 -2.03
CA ILE A 13 -6.70 -9.93 -0.65
C ILE A 13 -7.29 -8.68 0.01
N GLN A 14 -8.57 -8.76 0.35
CA GLN A 14 -9.27 -7.71 1.08
C GLN A 14 -9.77 -8.25 2.41
N SER A 15 -9.52 -7.52 3.48
CA SER A 15 -10.03 -7.82 4.81
C SER A 15 -10.45 -6.52 5.49
N GLY A 16 -11.60 -6.56 6.18
CA GLY A 16 -12.19 -5.40 6.83
C GLY A 16 -13.15 -5.77 7.95
N GLY A 17 -13.79 -4.77 8.53
CA GLY A 17 -14.73 -4.91 9.64
C GLY A 17 -14.24 -4.25 10.93
N VAL A 18 -14.96 -4.49 12.03
CA VAL A 18 -14.66 -3.88 13.34
C VAL A 18 -13.66 -4.68 14.20
N GLY A 19 -13.34 -5.90 13.78
CA GLY A 19 -12.39 -6.78 14.47
C GLY A 19 -10.99 -6.78 13.85
N ILE A 20 -10.17 -7.72 14.30
CA ILE A 20 -8.83 -7.94 13.76
C ILE A 20 -8.93 -8.32 12.30
N SER A 21 -8.25 -7.55 11.45
CA SER A 21 -8.18 -7.78 10.01
C SER A 21 -6.75 -8.04 9.59
N LYS A 22 -6.50 -9.19 8.97
CA LYS A 22 -5.18 -9.58 8.46
C LYS A 22 -5.26 -9.92 6.98
N GLY A 23 -4.24 -9.53 6.24
CA GLY A 23 -4.07 -9.89 4.85
C GLY A 23 -3.35 -11.23 4.71
N ILE A 24 -2.02 -11.21 4.69
CA ILE A 24 -1.20 -12.42 4.64
C ILE A 24 -0.55 -12.61 6.00
N SER A 25 -0.75 -13.78 6.62
CA SER A 25 -0.13 -14.15 7.88
C SER A 25 0.75 -15.37 7.69
N LEU A 26 2.05 -15.22 7.97
CA LEU A 26 3.04 -16.30 7.94
C LEU A 26 3.36 -16.71 9.37
N GLN A 27 2.94 -17.92 9.72
CA GLN A 27 3.09 -18.48 11.05
C GLN A 27 4.47 -19.09 11.26
N GLU A 28 4.77 -19.50 12.48
CA GLU A 28 6.02 -20.10 12.88
C GLU A 28 6.34 -21.43 12.14
N ASN A 29 7.62 -21.79 12.12
CA ASN A 29 8.18 -23.04 11.56
C ASN A 29 8.18 -23.16 10.01
N GLY A 30 7.80 -22.13 9.26
CA GLY A 30 7.99 -22.11 7.80
C GLY A 30 9.42 -21.83 7.41
N SER A 31 9.87 -22.39 6.29
CA SER A 31 11.15 -22.02 5.66
C SER A 31 11.03 -21.99 4.15
N GLY A 32 11.58 -20.94 3.52
CA GLY A 32 11.63 -20.82 2.07
C GLY A 32 10.30 -20.43 1.42
N SER A 33 9.28 -20.00 2.19
CA SER A 33 8.03 -19.53 1.62
C SER A 33 8.21 -18.28 0.77
N LYS A 34 7.38 -18.15 -0.26
CA LYS A 34 7.42 -17.02 -1.20
C LYS A 34 6.09 -16.29 -1.21
N VAL A 35 6.15 -15.00 -1.01
CA VAL A 35 5.00 -14.06 -1.11
C VAL A 35 5.33 -13.09 -2.23
N LEU A 36 4.68 -13.23 -3.37
CA LEU A 36 5.06 -12.58 -4.62
C LEU A 36 3.85 -11.95 -5.30
N PHE A 37 3.96 -10.70 -5.74
CA PHE A 37 2.94 -10.09 -6.59
C PHE A 37 1.51 -10.18 -6.02
N ASN A 38 1.32 -9.90 -4.73
CA ASN A 38 0.00 -9.82 -4.14
C ASN A 38 -0.42 -8.35 -3.95
N SER A 39 -1.69 -8.06 -4.12
CA SER A 39 -2.31 -6.79 -3.76
C SER A 39 -3.18 -7.02 -2.53
N VAL A 40 -2.81 -6.40 -1.42
CA VAL A 40 -3.51 -6.51 -0.13
C VAL A 40 -4.12 -5.17 0.24
N ASN A 41 -5.39 -5.18 0.66
CA ASN A 41 -6.10 -4.02 1.18
C ASN A 41 -6.79 -4.34 2.50
N ILE A 42 -6.30 -3.77 3.59
CA ILE A 42 -6.94 -3.84 4.91
C ILE A 42 -7.76 -2.58 5.12
N THR A 43 -9.05 -2.75 5.36
CA THR A 43 -9.99 -1.67 5.67
C THR A 43 -10.58 -1.77 7.07
N GLY A 44 -10.17 -2.80 7.84
CA GLY A 44 -10.63 -3.00 9.21
C GLY A 44 -10.15 -1.91 10.17
N THR A 45 -10.99 -1.56 11.13
CA THR A 45 -10.79 -0.40 12.02
C THR A 45 -9.91 -0.69 13.24
N ASP A 46 -9.46 -1.94 13.44
CA ASP A 46 -8.49 -2.27 14.49
C ASP A 46 -7.09 -1.79 14.08
N VAL A 47 -6.73 -0.60 14.55
CA VAL A 47 -5.43 0.03 14.24
C VAL A 47 -4.25 -0.60 14.99
N VAL A 48 -4.50 -1.48 15.94
CA VAL A 48 -3.45 -2.15 16.74
C VAL A 48 -3.08 -3.49 16.12
N ASN A 49 -4.09 -4.31 15.79
CA ASN A 49 -3.90 -5.67 15.32
C ASN A 49 -4.23 -5.86 13.84
N GLY A 50 -4.68 -4.82 13.14
CA GLY A 50 -4.87 -4.83 11.69
C GLY A 50 -3.53 -4.80 10.97
N GLN A 51 -3.24 -5.80 10.11
CA GLN A 51 -1.94 -5.98 9.46
C GLN A 51 -2.12 -6.46 8.03
N ALA A 52 -1.50 -5.77 7.05
CA ALA A 52 -1.56 -6.24 5.67
C ALA A 52 -0.62 -7.42 5.44
N LEU A 53 0.58 -7.39 6.02
CA LEU A 53 1.48 -8.53 6.15
C LEU A 53 1.80 -8.76 7.62
N GLU A 54 1.68 -10.01 8.08
CA GLU A 54 2.13 -10.44 9.39
C GLU A 54 3.11 -11.61 9.23
N VAL A 55 4.25 -11.55 9.93
CA VAL A 55 5.23 -12.64 9.98
C VAL A 55 5.59 -12.91 11.43
N LEU A 56 5.15 -14.04 11.96
CA LEU A 56 5.35 -14.43 13.36
C LEU A 56 6.54 -15.35 13.57
N GLY A 57 7.14 -15.88 12.49
CA GLY A 57 8.30 -16.77 12.58
C GLY A 57 8.74 -17.23 11.20
N GLY A 58 9.62 -18.22 11.17
CA GLY A 58 10.14 -18.80 9.93
C GLY A 58 11.45 -18.20 9.47
N THR A 59 11.97 -18.72 8.36
CA THR A 59 13.30 -18.37 7.79
C THR A 59 13.29 -18.42 6.27
N ASN A 60 14.26 -17.74 5.65
CA ASN A 60 14.52 -17.81 4.20
C ASN A 60 13.30 -17.41 3.33
N TYR A 61 12.44 -16.54 3.83
CA TYR A 61 11.29 -16.09 3.04
C TYR A 61 11.71 -15.14 1.92
N THR A 62 11.02 -15.24 0.79
CA THR A 62 11.14 -14.29 -0.32
C THR A 62 9.83 -13.49 -0.41
N ILE A 63 9.90 -12.18 -0.18
CA ILE A 63 8.75 -11.26 -0.17
C ILE A 63 9.04 -10.15 -1.17
N LYS A 64 8.48 -10.24 -2.38
CA LYS A 64 8.80 -9.32 -3.48
C LYS A 64 7.58 -8.93 -4.29
N ASN A 65 7.61 -7.72 -4.83
CA ASN A 65 6.60 -7.18 -5.75
C ASN A 65 5.18 -7.14 -5.18
N ASN A 66 5.01 -7.09 -3.86
CA ASN A 66 3.70 -7.03 -3.25
C ASN A 66 3.29 -5.57 -2.97
N ILE A 67 1.99 -5.34 -2.85
CA ILE A 67 1.40 -4.13 -2.29
C ILE A 67 0.71 -4.49 -0.99
N PHE A 68 1.21 -3.97 0.12
CA PHE A 68 0.67 -4.15 1.47
C PHE A 68 0.05 -2.84 1.94
N ALA A 69 -1.23 -2.61 1.59
CA ALA A 69 -1.95 -1.41 1.96
C ALA A 69 -2.85 -1.63 3.19
N ASN A 70 -2.74 -0.75 4.18
CA ASN A 70 -3.62 -0.71 5.33
C ASN A 70 -4.36 0.63 5.38
N ASN A 71 -5.51 0.67 4.72
CA ASN A 71 -6.41 1.82 4.70
C ASN A 71 -7.20 1.99 6.01
N GLY A 72 -7.27 0.96 6.84
CA GLY A 72 -7.88 1.00 8.18
C GLY A 72 -7.00 1.65 9.25
N GLY A 73 -5.71 1.91 8.93
CA GLY A 73 -4.77 2.61 9.82
C GLY A 73 -3.98 1.69 10.76
N GLY A 74 -4.02 0.38 10.57
CA GLY A 74 -3.10 -0.57 11.20
C GLY A 74 -1.75 -0.63 10.45
N TYR A 75 -0.98 -1.69 10.67
CA TYR A 75 0.34 -1.86 10.07
C TYR A 75 0.27 -2.31 8.61
N ALA A 76 1.12 -1.74 7.76
CA ALA A 76 1.39 -2.31 6.45
C ALA A 76 2.15 -3.64 6.59
N SER A 77 3.12 -3.72 7.52
CA SER A 77 3.83 -4.96 7.82
C SER A 77 4.14 -5.09 9.31
N TYR A 78 4.07 -6.32 9.82
CA TYR A 78 4.35 -6.66 11.21
C TYR A 78 5.26 -7.89 11.26
N PHE A 79 6.43 -7.75 11.88
CA PHE A 79 7.44 -8.79 11.98
C PHE A 79 7.78 -9.07 13.45
N ALA A 80 7.43 -10.27 13.91
CA ALA A 80 7.88 -10.83 15.18
C ALA A 80 9.04 -11.84 15.02
N SER A 81 9.69 -11.82 13.86
CA SER A 81 10.71 -12.78 13.42
C SER A 81 12.00 -12.04 13.05
N ASP A 82 13.14 -12.70 13.18
CA ASP A 82 14.41 -12.21 12.64
C ASP A 82 14.36 -12.19 11.11
N LEU A 83 14.67 -11.03 10.53
CA LEU A 83 14.65 -10.81 9.09
C LEU A 83 15.98 -11.08 8.39
N SER A 84 17.03 -11.50 9.10
CA SER A 84 18.39 -11.65 8.55
C SER A 84 18.44 -12.59 7.33
N SER A 85 17.66 -13.67 7.36
CA SER A 85 17.59 -14.69 6.28
C SER A 85 16.56 -14.36 5.19
N PHE A 86 15.81 -13.27 5.31
CA PHE A 86 14.73 -12.94 4.36
C PHE A 86 15.28 -12.18 3.15
N ALA A 87 14.70 -12.44 1.98
CA ALA A 87 14.91 -11.68 0.75
C ALA A 87 13.69 -10.80 0.50
N MET A 88 13.75 -9.56 0.97
CA MET A 88 12.66 -8.58 0.88
C MET A 88 13.11 -7.40 0.03
N ASP A 89 12.35 -7.10 -1.04
CA ASP A 89 12.57 -5.92 -1.87
C ASP A 89 11.45 -5.75 -2.91
N TYR A 90 11.34 -4.57 -3.51
CA TYR A 90 10.33 -4.25 -4.52
C TYR A 90 8.90 -4.41 -4.01
N ASN A 91 8.63 -4.08 -2.75
CA ASN A 91 7.30 -4.07 -2.18
C ASN A 91 6.80 -2.63 -2.02
N ASP A 92 5.49 -2.47 -1.91
CA ASP A 92 4.88 -1.23 -1.45
C ASP A 92 4.27 -1.43 -0.06
N TYR A 93 4.60 -0.53 0.86
CA TYR A 93 4.11 -0.54 2.24
C TYR A 93 3.38 0.76 2.52
N PHE A 94 2.06 0.69 2.60
CA PHE A 94 1.21 1.85 2.83
C PHE A 94 0.32 1.69 4.07
N SER A 95 0.23 2.74 4.88
CA SER A 95 -0.72 2.85 5.98
C SER A 95 -1.19 4.29 6.13
N THR A 96 -2.51 4.51 6.23
CA THR A 96 -3.12 5.82 6.45
C THR A 96 -2.71 6.47 7.76
N LYS A 97 -2.21 5.70 8.73
CA LYS A 97 -1.70 6.19 10.02
C LYS A 97 -0.17 6.10 10.14
N ARG A 98 0.53 5.95 9.00
CA ARG A 98 2.00 5.85 8.95
C ARG A 98 2.58 4.68 9.73
N LYS A 99 1.87 3.60 9.93
CA LYS A 99 2.37 2.36 10.52
C LYS A 99 2.97 1.48 9.42
N ILE A 100 4.14 1.85 8.93
CA ILE A 100 4.78 1.18 7.79
C ILE A 100 5.28 -0.20 8.20
N ALA A 101 5.99 -0.30 9.31
CA ALA A 101 6.43 -1.59 9.83
C ALA A 101 6.46 -1.61 11.36
N PHE A 102 6.27 -2.81 11.94
CA PHE A 102 6.67 -3.14 13.30
C PHE A 102 7.76 -4.20 13.25
N TYR A 103 8.88 -3.95 13.92
CA TYR A 103 10.01 -4.89 14.00
C TYR A 103 10.86 -4.63 15.25
N ASN A 104 11.34 -5.68 15.92
CA ASN A 104 12.14 -5.60 17.15
C ASN A 104 11.50 -4.70 18.25
N ASN A 105 10.18 -4.81 18.44
CA ASN A 105 9.39 -4.01 19.39
C ASN A 105 9.42 -2.49 19.10
N ILE A 106 9.74 -2.09 17.87
CA ILE A 106 9.79 -0.70 17.43
C ILE A 106 8.78 -0.48 16.28
N ASN A 107 8.06 0.64 16.34
CA ASN A 107 7.23 1.13 15.25
C ASN A 107 8.07 1.96 14.29
N TYR A 108 7.95 1.70 13.00
CA TYR A 108 8.58 2.47 11.94
C TYR A 108 7.50 3.19 11.14
N ASP A 109 7.52 4.52 11.19
CA ASP A 109 6.56 5.38 10.50
C ASP A 109 6.97 5.66 9.05
N THR A 110 8.20 5.33 8.68
CA THR A 110 8.74 5.49 7.33
C THR A 110 9.47 4.25 6.86
N LEU A 111 9.37 3.99 5.55
CA LEU A 111 10.11 2.89 4.93
C LEU A 111 11.63 3.08 5.06
N SER A 112 12.13 4.31 4.92
CA SER A 112 13.56 4.60 5.02
C SER A 112 14.13 4.24 6.39
N ALA A 113 13.40 4.51 7.49
CA ALA A 113 13.83 4.14 8.83
C ALA A 113 13.86 2.61 9.03
N PHE A 114 12.86 1.90 8.49
CA PHE A 114 12.81 0.44 8.51
C PHE A 114 13.94 -0.19 7.68
N SER A 115 14.14 0.30 6.45
CA SER A 115 15.21 -0.18 5.56
C SER A 115 16.61 0.07 6.12
N ALA A 116 16.84 1.20 6.78
CA ALA A 116 18.13 1.53 7.40
C ALA A 116 18.52 0.52 8.50
N VAL A 117 17.55 0.01 9.26
CA VAL A 117 17.81 -0.96 10.34
C VAL A 117 17.91 -2.39 9.80
N THR A 118 17.11 -2.75 8.81
CA THR A 118 17.03 -4.13 8.31
C THR A 118 18.00 -4.42 7.16
N GLY A 119 18.46 -3.39 6.44
CA GLY A 119 19.20 -3.54 5.18
C GLY A 119 18.36 -4.13 4.06
N LYS A 120 17.02 -4.14 4.19
CA LYS A 120 16.05 -4.69 3.22
C LYS A 120 15.29 -3.57 2.51
N ASP A 121 14.50 -3.94 1.51
CA ASP A 121 13.53 -3.05 0.86
C ASP A 121 14.13 -1.77 0.23
N ALA A 122 15.36 -1.88 -0.32
CA ALA A 122 16.06 -0.75 -0.94
C ALA A 122 15.32 -0.17 -2.16
N ASN A 123 14.60 -1.00 -2.90
CA ASN A 123 13.82 -0.60 -4.08
C ASN A 123 12.32 -0.55 -3.82
N SER A 124 11.90 -0.80 -2.58
CA SER A 124 10.50 -0.78 -2.17
C SER A 124 9.94 0.64 -2.12
N LYS A 125 8.63 0.77 -2.07
CA LYS A 125 7.89 2.03 -2.07
C LYS A 125 7.06 2.17 -0.80
N SER A 126 6.61 3.38 -0.51
CA SER A 126 5.64 3.67 0.54
C SER A 126 4.69 4.73 0.02
N VAL A 127 3.77 4.30 -0.86
CA VAL A 127 2.81 5.18 -1.54
C VAL A 127 1.40 4.61 -1.42
N ASN A 128 0.39 5.48 -1.50
CA ASN A 128 -0.99 5.00 -1.62
C ASN A 128 -1.16 4.32 -2.98
N PRO A 129 -1.54 3.05 -3.06
CA PRO A 129 -1.72 2.38 -4.35
C PRO A 129 -2.88 2.94 -5.17
N TYR A 130 -3.77 3.76 -4.59
CA TYR A 130 -4.98 4.27 -5.25
C TYR A 130 -5.77 3.15 -5.92
N TYR A 131 -6.10 2.11 -5.15
CA TYR A 131 -6.91 1.01 -5.66
C TYR A 131 -8.24 1.50 -6.25
N THR A 132 -8.66 0.91 -7.36
CA THR A 132 -9.90 1.26 -8.06
C THR A 132 -11.13 1.20 -7.16
N SER A 133 -11.16 0.25 -6.22
CA SER A 133 -12.16 0.18 -5.15
C SER A 133 -11.62 -0.64 -3.97
N VAL A 134 -12.42 -0.77 -2.90
CA VAL A 134 -12.04 -1.58 -1.72
C VAL A 134 -11.87 -3.06 -2.05
N THR A 135 -12.49 -3.56 -3.12
CA THR A 135 -12.44 -4.95 -3.57
C THR A 135 -11.76 -5.16 -4.93
N ASN A 136 -11.67 -4.11 -5.75
CA ASN A 136 -10.93 -4.14 -7.00
C ASN A 136 -9.54 -3.52 -6.77
N LEU A 137 -8.55 -4.38 -6.51
CA LEU A 137 -7.22 -3.97 -6.08
C LEU A 137 -6.27 -3.74 -7.26
N ILE A 138 -6.79 -3.21 -8.37
CA ILE A 138 -5.97 -2.66 -9.45
C ILE A 138 -5.40 -1.34 -8.97
N PRO A 139 -4.05 -1.20 -8.87
CA PRO A 139 -3.44 0.05 -8.47
C PRO A 139 -3.51 1.10 -9.58
N ASN A 140 -3.40 2.38 -9.22
CA ASN A 140 -3.34 3.48 -10.18
C ASN A 140 -2.11 4.39 -9.95
N HIS A 141 -1.29 4.12 -8.96
CA HIS A 141 -0.13 4.96 -8.65
C HIS A 141 1.04 4.69 -9.60
N THR A 142 1.56 5.74 -10.25
CA THR A 142 2.61 5.67 -11.28
C THR A 142 3.91 5.03 -10.78
N LEU A 143 4.28 5.23 -9.50
CA LEU A 143 5.49 4.63 -8.91
C LEU A 143 5.40 3.12 -8.69
N LEU A 144 4.25 2.49 -8.90
CA LEU A 144 4.07 1.05 -8.82
C LEU A 144 4.05 0.37 -10.19
N ASN A 145 3.98 1.17 -11.26
CA ASN A 145 3.97 0.70 -12.65
C ASN A 145 5.41 0.51 -13.13
N ARG A 146 5.74 -0.67 -13.62
CA ARG A 146 7.06 -1.07 -14.17
C ARG A 146 8.24 -0.84 -13.21
N THR A 147 8.01 -0.97 -11.93
CA THR A 147 9.03 -0.74 -10.90
C THR A 147 9.34 -1.98 -10.06
N GLY A 148 8.72 -3.10 -10.36
CA GLY A 148 9.03 -4.39 -9.79
C GLY A 148 10.22 -5.09 -10.46
N ILE A 149 10.49 -6.30 -10.04
CA ILE A 149 11.57 -7.16 -10.57
C ILE A 149 11.02 -8.50 -11.07
N ALA A 150 11.50 -8.97 -12.21
CA ALA A 150 11.14 -10.30 -12.69
C ALA A 150 11.52 -11.39 -11.67
N VAL A 151 10.63 -12.33 -11.42
CA VAL A 151 10.85 -13.47 -10.54
C VAL A 151 10.58 -14.74 -11.33
N THR A 152 11.55 -15.66 -11.33
CA THR A 152 11.44 -16.93 -12.04
C THR A 152 10.21 -17.74 -11.58
N GLY A 153 9.40 -18.18 -12.53
CA GLY A 153 8.18 -18.95 -12.28
C GLY A 153 6.91 -18.11 -12.05
N THR A 154 6.99 -16.76 -12.16
CA THR A 154 5.85 -15.86 -12.06
C THR A 154 5.78 -14.96 -13.30
N THR A 155 5.43 -15.56 -14.45
CA THR A 155 5.50 -14.90 -15.77
C THR A 155 4.21 -14.19 -16.18
N THR A 156 3.13 -14.39 -15.44
CA THR A 156 1.82 -13.78 -15.73
C THR A 156 1.23 -13.14 -14.47
N ASP A 157 0.34 -12.18 -14.66
CA ASP A 157 -0.44 -11.57 -13.60
C ASP A 157 -1.70 -12.40 -13.24
N ILE A 158 -2.56 -11.88 -12.37
CA ILE A 158 -3.79 -12.55 -11.90
C ILE A 158 -4.76 -12.87 -13.04
N ASP A 159 -4.77 -12.09 -14.12
CA ASP A 159 -5.65 -12.27 -15.28
C ASP A 159 -4.94 -12.95 -16.46
N GLY A 160 -3.69 -13.41 -16.28
CA GLY A 160 -2.92 -14.10 -17.31
C GLY A 160 -2.14 -13.16 -18.25
N ALA A 161 -2.12 -11.85 -18.01
CA ALA A 161 -1.31 -10.92 -18.79
C ALA A 161 0.20 -11.15 -18.49
N THR A 162 1.02 -11.13 -19.54
CA THR A 162 2.46 -11.41 -19.41
C THR A 162 3.16 -10.29 -18.64
N ARG A 163 3.94 -10.66 -17.62
CA ARG A 163 4.84 -9.76 -16.89
C ARG A 163 6.12 -9.53 -17.68
N GLY A 164 6.50 -8.26 -17.83
CA GLY A 164 7.73 -7.86 -18.50
C GLY A 164 8.98 -8.05 -17.61
N VAL A 165 10.12 -7.56 -18.10
CA VAL A 165 11.39 -7.56 -17.35
C VAL A 165 11.33 -6.67 -16.10
N ASN A 166 10.57 -5.59 -16.18
CA ASN A 166 10.21 -4.73 -15.07
C ASN A 166 8.68 -4.81 -14.91
N PRO A 167 8.16 -5.78 -14.15
CA PRO A 167 6.74 -5.93 -13.94
C PRO A 167 6.19 -4.83 -13.01
N ASP A 168 4.89 -4.70 -12.97
CA ASP A 168 4.22 -3.88 -11.99
C ASP A 168 4.28 -4.52 -10.60
N MET A 169 4.28 -3.71 -9.55
CA MET A 169 4.07 -4.23 -8.20
C MET A 169 2.59 -4.60 -8.02
N GLY A 170 2.34 -5.66 -7.26
CA GLY A 170 1.00 -6.17 -7.01
C GLY A 170 0.55 -7.29 -7.95
N ALA A 171 -0.70 -7.73 -7.80
CA ALA A 171 -1.23 -8.90 -8.48
C ALA A 171 -1.54 -8.67 -9.96
N LYS A 172 -1.70 -7.42 -10.40
CA LYS A 172 -2.14 -7.03 -11.73
C LYS A 172 -1.13 -6.15 -12.44
N GLU A 173 -0.83 -6.45 -13.72
CA GLU A 173 -0.19 -5.52 -14.63
C GLU A 173 -1.22 -4.44 -15.01
N PHE A 174 -0.87 -3.16 -14.87
CA PHE A 174 -1.79 -2.06 -15.04
C PHE A 174 -1.16 -0.89 -15.82
N SER A 175 -1.98 0.00 -16.31
CA SER A 175 -1.55 1.28 -16.87
C SER A 175 -2.17 2.39 -16.05
N PRO A 176 -1.37 3.23 -15.40
CA PRO A 176 -1.89 4.38 -14.64
C PRO A 176 -2.70 5.32 -15.53
N CYS A 177 -3.69 5.98 -14.98
CA CYS A 177 -4.45 7.00 -15.69
C CYS A 177 -3.51 8.09 -16.20
N VAL A 178 -3.76 8.57 -17.40
CA VAL A 178 -2.94 9.64 -18.03
C VAL A 178 -3.26 10.98 -17.37
N ASN A 179 -4.54 11.26 -17.18
CA ASN A 179 -5.04 12.46 -16.52
C ASN A 179 -5.83 12.05 -15.28
N ASP A 180 -5.29 12.28 -14.12
CA ASP A 180 -5.92 11.95 -12.85
C ASP A 180 -5.51 12.96 -11.78
N ALA A 181 -6.48 13.46 -11.04
CA ALA A 181 -6.27 14.41 -9.97
C ALA A 181 -7.17 14.06 -8.77
N GLY A 182 -6.60 14.05 -7.60
CA GLY A 182 -7.33 13.74 -6.37
C GLY A 182 -7.06 14.74 -5.26
N VAL A 183 -8.05 14.92 -4.39
CA VAL A 183 -7.86 15.55 -3.10
C VAL A 183 -7.35 14.49 -2.12
N ASN A 184 -6.13 14.69 -1.63
CA ASN A 184 -5.48 13.69 -0.77
C ASN A 184 -5.93 13.80 0.69
N GLU A 185 -6.01 15.03 1.21
CA GLU A 185 -6.42 15.28 2.59
C GLU A 185 -6.94 16.70 2.80
N PHE A 186 -7.64 16.90 3.92
CA PHE A 186 -7.93 18.23 4.45
C PHE A 186 -6.75 18.71 5.29
N TRP A 187 -6.33 19.95 5.08
CA TRP A 187 -5.21 20.56 5.78
C TRP A 187 -5.68 21.51 6.87
N GLY A 188 -5.16 21.31 8.10
CA GLY A 188 -5.33 22.28 9.19
C GLY A 188 -6.73 22.37 9.79
N LEU A 189 -7.60 21.38 9.56
CA LEU A 189 -8.89 21.33 10.23
C LEU A 189 -8.74 20.74 11.64
N SER A 190 -9.29 21.43 12.64
CA SER A 190 -9.44 20.92 13.99
C SER A 190 -10.74 20.11 14.14
N ASN A 191 -10.76 19.16 15.06
CA ASN A 191 -11.98 18.45 15.42
C ASN A 191 -12.19 18.56 16.94
N PRO A 192 -13.27 19.21 17.43
CA PRO A 192 -14.34 19.85 16.65
C PRO A 192 -13.87 21.14 15.95
N LEU A 193 -14.56 21.52 14.86
CA LEU A 193 -14.36 22.80 14.20
C LEU A 193 -14.83 23.95 15.09
N PRO A 194 -14.08 25.06 15.18
CA PRO A 194 -14.56 26.26 15.86
C PRO A 194 -15.82 26.83 15.18
N VAL A 195 -16.67 27.46 15.97
CA VAL A 195 -17.87 28.14 15.46
C VAL A 195 -17.48 29.37 14.61
N GLY A 196 -18.13 29.55 13.47
CA GLY A 196 -17.91 30.66 12.55
C GLY A 196 -17.32 30.24 11.20
N SER A 197 -16.96 31.21 10.38
CA SER A 197 -16.36 30.96 9.06
C SER A 197 -14.97 30.37 9.21
N GLN A 198 -14.73 29.22 8.57
CA GLN A 198 -13.46 28.53 8.60
C GLN A 198 -12.90 28.38 7.17
N PRO A 199 -11.60 28.65 6.96
CA PRO A 199 -10.98 28.37 5.67
C PRO A 199 -10.84 26.86 5.48
N ILE A 200 -11.42 26.32 4.41
CA ILE A 200 -11.23 24.92 4.02
C ILE A 200 -10.02 24.85 3.09
N LYS A 201 -9.03 24.09 3.49
CA LYS A 201 -7.82 23.83 2.71
C LYS A 201 -7.71 22.35 2.42
N VAL A 202 -7.31 22.02 1.20
CA VAL A 202 -7.09 20.64 0.76
C VAL A 202 -5.74 20.52 0.07
N ILE A 203 -5.16 19.33 0.11
CA ILE A 203 -3.98 18.99 -0.68
C ILE A 203 -4.47 18.35 -1.98
N LEU A 204 -4.31 19.08 -3.08
CA LEU A 204 -4.53 18.57 -4.44
C LEU A 204 -3.27 17.81 -4.88
N GLN A 205 -3.44 16.63 -5.44
CA GLN A 205 -2.37 15.79 -5.93
C GLN A 205 -2.63 15.37 -7.38
N ASN A 206 -1.58 15.43 -8.20
CA ASN A 206 -1.58 14.79 -9.51
C ASN A 206 -1.35 13.29 -9.33
N GLN A 207 -2.30 12.47 -9.69
CA GLN A 207 -2.26 11.01 -9.64
C GLN A 207 -2.05 10.40 -11.03
N GLY A 208 -2.12 11.25 -12.07
CA GLY A 208 -1.90 10.86 -13.46
C GLY A 208 -0.44 10.92 -13.90
N THR A 209 -0.20 10.56 -15.17
CA THR A 209 1.12 10.62 -15.79
C THR A 209 1.39 11.94 -16.50
N ASN A 210 0.34 12.68 -16.86
CA ASN A 210 0.47 14.03 -17.44
C ASN A 210 0.55 15.09 -16.36
N THR A 211 1.26 16.18 -16.66
CA THR A 211 1.23 17.37 -15.81
C THR A 211 -0.20 17.88 -15.63
N LEU A 212 -0.65 18.03 -14.40
CA LEU A 212 -1.94 18.62 -14.08
C LEU A 212 -1.83 20.14 -14.16
N THR A 213 -2.55 20.74 -15.08
CA THR A 213 -2.53 22.21 -15.29
C THR A 213 -3.77 22.92 -14.79
N SER A 214 -4.87 22.19 -14.59
CA SER A 214 -6.09 22.72 -14.02
C SER A 214 -6.93 21.62 -13.37
N ALA A 215 -7.71 21.98 -12.35
CA ALA A 215 -8.70 21.11 -11.72
C ALA A 215 -9.85 21.92 -11.15
N THR A 216 -11.06 21.34 -11.12
CA THR A 216 -12.20 21.90 -10.42
C THR A 216 -12.52 21.04 -9.21
N ILE A 217 -12.39 21.63 -8.01
CA ILE A 217 -12.68 20.96 -6.75
C ILE A 217 -14.12 21.25 -6.36
N GLN A 218 -14.97 20.22 -6.38
CA GLN A 218 -16.33 20.27 -5.90
C GLN A 218 -16.36 19.82 -4.44
N TRP A 219 -17.16 20.46 -3.62
CA TRP A 219 -17.27 20.14 -2.20
C TRP A 219 -18.66 20.45 -1.66
N GLU A 220 -19.00 19.84 -0.55
CA GLU A 220 -20.28 20.02 0.14
C GLU A 220 -20.09 20.09 1.65
N VAL A 221 -21.05 20.72 2.32
CA VAL A 221 -21.14 20.74 3.78
C VAL A 221 -22.51 20.21 4.18
N ASN A 222 -22.54 19.13 4.94
CA ASN A 222 -23.77 18.45 5.39
C ASN A 222 -24.74 18.13 4.22
N GLY A 223 -24.20 17.71 3.07
CA GLY A 223 -24.97 17.39 1.87
C GLY A 223 -25.40 18.61 1.04
N VAL A 224 -24.98 19.82 1.39
CA VAL A 224 -25.25 21.03 0.62
C VAL A 224 -24.02 21.40 -0.21
N ALA A 225 -24.18 21.39 -1.55
CA ALA A 225 -23.11 21.76 -2.46
C ALA A 225 -22.67 23.21 -2.26
N GLN A 226 -21.38 23.43 -2.27
CA GLN A 226 -20.76 24.75 -2.15
C GLN A 226 -20.24 25.21 -3.51
N VAL A 227 -19.84 26.47 -3.60
CA VAL A 227 -19.26 27.03 -4.84
C VAL A 227 -17.97 26.27 -5.15
N PRO A 228 -17.83 25.66 -6.35
CA PRO A 228 -16.64 24.95 -6.72
C PRO A 228 -15.40 25.86 -6.75
N PHE A 229 -14.25 25.31 -6.40
CA PHE A 229 -12.98 26.01 -6.50
C PHE A 229 -12.23 25.54 -7.77
N SER A 230 -11.90 26.51 -8.65
CA SER A 230 -11.09 26.25 -9.84
C SER A 230 -9.62 26.52 -9.52
N TRP A 231 -8.80 25.47 -9.67
CA TRP A 231 -7.36 25.54 -9.51
C TRP A 231 -6.66 25.54 -10.87
N THR A 232 -5.62 26.37 -11.03
CA THR A 232 -4.72 26.36 -12.18
C THR A 232 -3.28 26.41 -11.69
N GLY A 233 -2.38 25.69 -12.33
CA GLY A 233 -0.97 25.61 -11.92
C GLY A 233 -0.21 24.57 -12.72
N SER A 234 0.79 23.95 -12.08
CA SER A 234 1.57 22.83 -12.63
C SER A 234 1.94 21.90 -11.49
N LEU A 235 1.39 20.70 -11.51
CA LEU A 235 1.68 19.62 -10.57
C LEU A 235 2.12 18.38 -11.33
#